data_edba2ed37dd674c0dc1e61849b7471e7
#
_entry.id   edba2ed37dd674c0dc1e61849b7471e7
#
_cell.length_a   1.000
_cell.length_b   1.000
_cell.length_c   1.000
_cell.angle_alpha   90.00
_cell.angle_beta   90.00
_cell.angle_gamma   90.00
#
_symmetry.space_group_name_H-M   'P 1'
#
loop_
_entity.id
_entity.type
_entity.pdbx_description
1 polymer ?
#
loop_
_entity_poly.entity_id
_entity_poly.type
_entity_poly.pdbx_seq_one_letter_code
_entity_poly.pdbx_strand_id
1 'polypeptide(L)' 'MTLVCSPVPGTVVGLEDVPDEVFATRMLGPGLAVLPDADGDLDAVAPVAGTVGSLHPHAAVVLVEGRRDRPVLVHLG' A
#
# COMPACT_ATOMS: atom_id res chain seq x y z
N MET A 1 11.91 14.52 -1.68
CA MET A 1 11.41 13.25 -2.25
C MET A 1 11.07 12.28 -1.12
N THR A 2 9.92 11.64 -1.20
CA THR A 2 9.52 10.62 -0.23
C THR A 2 9.84 9.25 -0.78
N LEU A 3 10.59 8.46 -0.04
CA LEU A 3 10.90 7.08 -0.39
C LEU A 3 9.83 6.16 0.20
N VAL A 4 9.20 5.38 -0.66
CA VAL A 4 8.16 4.41 -0.27
C VAL A 4 8.71 3.00 -0.49
N CYS A 5 8.64 2.19 0.55
CA CYS A 5 9.13 0.81 0.51
C CYS A 5 7.97 -0.17 0.37
N SER A 6 8.26 -1.37 -0.11
CA SER A 6 7.23 -2.41 -0.19
C SER A 6 6.81 -2.84 1.23
N PRO A 7 5.49 -2.90 1.50
CA PRO A 7 5.02 -3.35 2.82
C PRO A 7 5.21 -4.83 3.07
N VAL A 8 5.41 -5.63 2.02
CA VAL A 8 5.69 -7.07 2.12
C VAL A 8 6.71 -7.45 1.06
N PRO A 9 7.52 -8.50 1.28
CA PRO A 9 8.39 -9.03 0.23
C PRO A 9 7.56 -9.58 -0.94
N GLY A 10 7.93 -9.21 -2.15
CA GLY A 10 7.19 -9.68 -3.32
C GLY A 10 7.62 -9.02 -4.61
N THR A 11 6.85 -9.28 -5.65
CA THR A 11 7.07 -8.75 -6.98
C THR A 11 6.15 -7.56 -7.22
N VAL A 12 6.73 -6.43 -7.62
CA VAL A 12 5.95 -5.23 -7.94
C VAL A 12 5.31 -5.37 -9.32
N VAL A 13 4.02 -5.07 -9.38
CA VAL A 13 3.27 -5.05 -10.64
C VAL A 13 2.48 -3.74 -10.75
N GLY A 14 2.05 -3.40 -11.95
CA GLY A 14 1.21 -2.22 -12.16
C GLY A 14 -0.20 -2.43 -11.60
N LEU A 15 -0.87 -1.34 -11.22
CA LEU A 15 -2.25 -1.42 -10.74
C LEU A 15 -3.20 -1.98 -11.79
N GLU A 16 -2.94 -1.72 -13.07
CA GLU A 16 -3.76 -2.22 -14.18
C GLU A 16 -3.80 -3.74 -14.26
N ASP A 17 -2.82 -4.42 -13.66
CA ASP A 17 -2.75 -5.88 -13.63
C ASP A 17 -3.50 -6.48 -12.43
N VAL A 18 -4.04 -5.63 -11.56
CA VAL A 18 -4.81 -6.07 -10.40
C VAL A 18 -6.23 -6.44 -10.84
N PRO A 19 -6.76 -7.59 -10.44
CA PRO A 19 -8.10 -8.01 -10.85
C PRO A 19 -9.25 -7.23 -10.19
N ASP A 20 -8.96 -6.24 -9.39
CA ASP A 20 -9.94 -5.35 -8.79
C ASP A 20 -10.05 -4.07 -9.61
N GLU A 21 -11.22 -3.80 -10.18
CA GLU A 21 -11.44 -2.69 -11.08
C GLU A 21 -11.18 -1.32 -10.42
N VAL A 22 -11.50 -1.17 -9.15
CA VAL A 22 -11.28 0.08 -8.42
C VAL A 22 -9.81 0.44 -8.40
N PHE A 23 -8.94 -0.54 -8.16
CA PHE A 23 -7.49 -0.32 -8.14
C PHE A 23 -6.93 -0.25 -9.56
N ALA A 24 -7.37 -1.14 -10.45
CA ALA A 24 -6.85 -1.20 -11.82
C ALA A 24 -7.10 0.10 -12.58
N THR A 25 -8.20 0.78 -12.32
CA THR A 25 -8.53 2.06 -12.95
C THR A 25 -7.98 3.26 -12.18
N ARG A 26 -7.27 3.03 -11.10
CA ARG A 26 -6.67 4.08 -10.25
C ARG A 26 -7.69 5.06 -9.66
N MET A 27 -8.90 4.58 -9.39
CA MET A 27 -9.95 5.41 -8.79
C MET A 27 -9.58 5.95 -7.41
N LEU A 28 -8.72 5.22 -6.70
CA LEU A 28 -8.21 5.63 -5.38
C LEU A 28 -6.88 6.36 -5.46
N GLY A 29 -6.42 6.68 -6.68
CA GLY A 29 -5.17 7.38 -6.90
C GLY A 29 -4.09 6.51 -7.51
N PRO A 30 -2.91 7.09 -7.80
CA PRO A 30 -1.79 6.34 -8.36
C PRO A 30 -1.19 5.40 -7.31
N GLY A 31 -0.56 4.35 -7.77
CA GLY A 31 0.10 3.40 -6.90
C GLY A 31 0.64 2.21 -7.64
N LEU A 32 1.04 1.22 -6.88
CA LEU A 32 1.58 -0.05 -7.37
C LEU A 32 0.96 -1.17 -6.57
N ALA A 33 1.02 -2.37 -7.12
CA ALA A 33 0.65 -3.59 -6.40
C ALA A 33 1.89 -4.44 -6.16
N VAL A 34 1.82 -5.29 -5.16
CA VAL A 34 2.87 -6.24 -4.84
C VAL A 34 2.25 -7.63 -4.74
N LEU A 35 2.79 -8.57 -5.49
CA LEU A 35 2.45 -9.98 -5.36
C LEU A 35 3.38 -10.59 -4.29
N PRO A 36 2.87 -10.99 -3.12
CA PRO A 36 3.74 -11.50 -2.05
C PRO A 36 4.49 -12.76 -2.47
N ASP A 37 5.74 -12.88 -2.00
CA ASP A 37 6.57 -14.05 -2.30
C ASP A 37 6.08 -15.34 -1.63
N ALA A 38 5.31 -15.21 -0.56
CA ALA A 38 4.83 -16.35 0.21
C ALA A 38 3.36 -16.19 0.54
N ASP A 39 2.66 -17.32 0.67
CA ASP A 39 1.30 -17.38 1.17
C ASP A 39 1.31 -17.55 2.68
N GLY A 40 0.21 -17.19 3.34
CA GLY A 40 0.02 -17.38 4.76
C GLY A 40 0.31 -16.12 5.56
N ASP A 41 0.76 -16.32 6.80
CA ASP A 41 0.95 -15.23 7.74
C ASP A 41 2.20 -14.43 7.41
N LEU A 42 2.02 -13.28 6.77
CA LEU A 42 3.08 -12.33 6.52
C LEU A 42 2.84 -11.07 7.35
N ASP A 43 3.88 -10.59 7.99
CA ASP A 43 3.84 -9.29 8.63
C ASP A 43 3.99 -8.20 7.57
N ALA A 44 3.00 -7.32 7.47
CA ALA A 44 3.12 -6.14 6.65
C ALA A 44 3.75 -5.01 7.48
N VAL A 45 4.67 -4.29 6.88
CA VAL A 45 5.33 -3.16 7.54
C VAL A 45 4.88 -1.86 6.89
N ALA A 46 5.01 -0.75 7.62
CA ALA A 46 4.68 0.56 7.08
C ALA A 46 5.58 0.87 5.88
N PRO A 47 5.01 1.26 4.73
CA PRO A 47 5.81 1.54 3.52
C PRO A 47 6.57 2.87 3.60
N VAL A 48 6.24 3.71 4.57
CA VAL A 48 6.79 5.05 4.70
C VAL A 48 6.78 5.43 6.17
N ALA A 49 7.74 6.28 6.57
CA ALA A 49 7.74 6.85 7.91
C ALA A 49 6.56 7.80 8.07
N GLY A 50 5.87 7.67 9.18
CA GLY A 50 4.70 8.51 9.44
C GLY A 50 3.85 7.98 10.58
N THR A 51 2.61 8.43 10.60
CA THR A 51 1.64 8.08 11.63
C THR A 51 0.49 7.31 11.01
N VAL A 52 0.09 6.22 11.66
CA VAL A 52 -1.09 5.48 11.22
C VAL A 52 -2.33 6.34 11.50
N GLY A 53 -2.96 6.80 10.43
CA GLY A 53 -4.18 7.63 10.52
C GLY A 53 -5.43 6.81 10.68
N SER A 54 -5.50 5.65 10.04
CA SER A 54 -6.58 4.69 10.23
C SER A 54 -6.08 3.28 10.03
N LEU A 55 -6.67 2.35 10.75
CA LEU A 55 -6.30 0.95 10.69
C LEU A 55 -7.58 0.12 10.60
N HIS A 56 -7.65 -0.72 9.61
CA HIS A 56 -8.76 -1.64 9.36
C HIS A 56 -8.20 -3.07 9.19
N PRO A 57 -9.04 -4.11 9.28
CA PRO A 57 -8.56 -5.49 9.13
C PRO A 57 -7.81 -5.77 7.83
N HIS A 58 -8.14 -5.05 6.75
CA HIS A 58 -7.57 -5.30 5.43
C HIS A 58 -6.83 -4.10 4.85
N ALA A 59 -6.72 -3.01 5.58
CA ALA A 59 -6.13 -1.79 5.05
C ALA A 59 -5.64 -0.88 6.16
N ALA A 60 -4.63 -0.09 5.84
CA ALA A 60 -4.14 0.95 6.73
C ALA A 60 -3.85 2.20 5.93
N VAL A 61 -4.06 3.35 6.54
CA VAL A 61 -3.65 4.63 5.97
C VAL A 61 -2.54 5.20 6.83
N VAL A 62 -1.41 5.49 6.21
CA VAL A 62 -0.26 6.10 6.87
C VAL A 62 -0.15 7.55 6.42
N LEU A 63 -0.15 8.46 7.39
CA LEU A 63 0.11 9.87 7.12
C LEU A 63 1.62 10.09 7.10
N VAL A 64 2.13 10.51 5.96
CA VAL A 64 3.56 10.67 5.75
C VAL A 64 4.14 11.70 6.72
N GLU A 65 5.26 11.38 7.35
CA GLU A 65 5.93 12.28 8.28
C GLU A 65 6.28 13.60 7.59
N GLY A 66 5.86 14.71 8.18
CA GLY A 66 6.04 16.04 7.62
C GLY A 66 5.12 16.39 6.44
N ARG A 67 4.30 15.46 5.98
CA ARG A 67 3.41 15.63 4.82
C ARG A 67 2.04 15.00 5.10
N ARG A 68 1.33 15.50 6.11
CA ARG A 68 0.03 14.95 6.54
C ARG A 68 -1.07 15.07 5.49
N ASP A 69 -0.87 15.92 4.50
CA ASP A 69 -1.76 16.07 3.35
C ASP A 69 -1.59 14.95 2.31
N ARG A 70 -0.64 14.03 2.52
CA ARG A 70 -0.34 12.94 1.58
C ARG A 70 -0.49 11.59 2.26
N PRO A 71 -1.70 11.05 2.32
CA PRO A 71 -1.90 9.71 2.87
C PRO A 71 -1.39 8.63 1.91
N VAL A 72 -0.85 7.56 2.48
CA VAL A 72 -0.50 6.35 1.74
C VAL A 72 -1.41 5.24 2.21
N LEU A 73 -2.19 4.68 1.29
CA LEU A 73 -3.07 3.56 1.57
C LEU A 73 -2.36 2.25 1.28
N VAL A 74 -2.36 1.36 2.27
CA VAL A 74 -1.92 -0.03 2.10
C VAL A 74 -3.16 -0.91 2.17
N HIS A 75 -3.47 -1.59 1.11
CA HIS A 75 -4.61 -2.50 1.04
C HIS A 75 -4.12 -3.94 0.90
N LEU A 76 -4.51 -4.78 1.86
CA LEU A 76 -4.17 -6.21 1.90
C LEU A 76 -5.40 -6.98 1.42
N GLY A 77 -5.33 -7.45 0.20
CA GLY A 77 -6.49 -8.06 -0.42
C GLY A 77 -6.42 -9.53 -0.68
#